data_6c56147ca6b5a147c8dad6e60e68115b
#
_entry.id   6c56147ca6b5a147c8dad6e60e68115b
#
_cell.length_a   1.000
_cell.length_b   1.000
_cell.length_c   1.000
_cell.angle_alpha   90.00
_cell.angle_beta   90.00
_cell.angle_gamma   90.00
#
_symmetry.space_group_name_H-M   'P 1'
#
loop_
_entity.id
_entity.type
_entity.pdbx_description
1 polymer ?
#
loop_
_entity_poly.entity_id
_entity_poly.type
_entity_poly.pdbx_seq_one_letter_code
_entity_poly.pdbx_strand_id
1 'polypeptide(L)'
;MDGDVKGAINESILEKNGQDKKSGAGQYFTPRSLIQAMVDVTRPQIGETVCDPACGTGGFLLAAYDYMKNQSQDKAKRDFLRDKALHGYDNTALVVTLASMNLYLHGIGTDRSPILCQDSLEKQPQTLVDVILANPPFGTRPAGSVDIDRPDFYVETKNNQLNFLQHMMVMLKNGGRAAVVLPDNVLFEGGAGETIRRELLKNFNLHTILRLPTGIFYAQGVKANVLFFLENKPY
;
A
#
# COMPACT_ATOMS: atom_id res chain seq x y z
N MET A 1 -18.31 16.69 -18.10
CA MET A 1 -18.59 16.81 -16.67
C MET A 1 -19.27 15.54 -16.14
N ASP A 2 -18.60 14.40 -16.21
CA ASP A 2 -19.00 13.17 -15.51
C ASP A 2 -17.83 12.68 -14.68
N GLY A 3 -17.34 13.59 -13.81
CA GLY A 3 -16.33 13.26 -12.83
C GLY A 3 -16.97 12.44 -11.72
N ASP A 4 -16.54 11.25 -11.65
CA ASP A 4 -16.43 10.37 -10.47
C ASP A 4 -17.54 10.48 -9.37
N VAL A 5 -18.80 10.57 -9.80
CA VAL A 5 -19.94 10.46 -8.88
C VAL A 5 -19.94 9.08 -8.19
N LYS A 6 -19.46 8.03 -8.89
CA LYS A 6 -19.38 6.66 -8.36
C LYS A 6 -18.32 6.54 -7.27
N GLY A 7 -17.15 7.15 -7.45
CA GLY A 7 -16.10 7.21 -6.43
C GLY A 7 -16.52 8.04 -5.21
N ALA A 8 -17.18 9.19 -5.43
CA ALA A 8 -17.65 10.05 -4.36
C ALA A 8 -18.76 9.38 -3.49
N ILE A 9 -19.64 8.60 -4.09
CA ILE A 9 -20.66 7.83 -3.34
C ILE A 9 -20.00 6.73 -2.51
N ASN A 10 -19.04 6.00 -3.08
CA ASN A 10 -18.32 4.96 -2.36
C ASN A 10 -17.51 5.54 -1.19
N GLU A 11 -16.84 6.68 -1.39
CA GLU A 11 -16.12 7.39 -0.32
C GLU A 11 -17.05 7.88 0.78
N SER A 12 -18.20 8.45 0.44
CA SER A 12 -19.15 8.94 1.46
C SER A 12 -19.75 7.81 2.32
N ILE A 13 -19.90 6.61 1.74
CA ILE A 13 -20.32 5.40 2.48
C ILE A 13 -19.17 4.94 3.39
N LEU A 14 -17.94 5.01 2.93
CA LEU A 14 -16.76 4.60 3.68
C LEU A 14 -16.39 5.60 4.77
N GLU A 15 -16.50 6.90 4.51
CA GLU A 15 -16.36 7.95 5.54
C GLU A 15 -17.38 7.77 6.67
N LYS A 16 -18.64 7.48 6.35
CA LYS A 16 -19.68 7.24 7.37
C LYS A 16 -19.42 5.99 8.18
N ASN A 17 -18.98 4.90 7.56
CA ASN A 17 -18.63 3.66 8.26
C ASN A 17 -17.29 3.78 9.02
N GLY A 18 -16.36 4.62 8.54
CA GLY A 18 -15.08 4.90 9.20
C GLY A 18 -15.21 5.79 10.44
N GLN A 19 -16.27 6.57 10.57
CA GLN A 19 -16.55 7.39 11.76
C GLN A 19 -17.12 6.57 12.94
N ASP A 20 -17.58 5.35 12.70
CA ASP A 20 -17.97 4.44 13.77
C ASP A 20 -16.75 3.97 14.57
N LYS A 21 -16.47 4.67 15.68
CA LYS A 21 -15.36 4.46 16.62
C LYS A 21 -15.23 3.04 17.17
N LYS A 22 -16.19 2.16 16.90
CA LYS A 22 -16.21 0.78 17.42
C LYS A 22 -15.57 -0.27 16.53
N SER A 23 -15.33 0.02 15.25
CA SER A 23 -14.81 -0.99 14.31
C SER A 23 -13.32 -0.91 14.00
N GLY A 24 -12.60 0.14 14.44
CA GLY A 24 -11.18 0.34 14.12
C GLY A 24 -10.88 0.56 12.62
N ALA A 25 -11.85 0.37 11.75
CA ALA A 25 -11.68 0.38 10.29
C ALA A 25 -11.51 1.79 9.68
N GLY A 26 -11.82 2.85 10.42
CA GLY A 26 -11.75 4.24 9.94
C GLY A 26 -10.46 4.97 10.27
N GLN A 27 -9.49 4.31 10.87
CA GLN A 27 -8.35 5.01 11.46
C GLN A 27 -7.38 5.62 10.44
N TYR A 28 -7.37 5.16 9.19
CA TYR A 28 -6.30 5.52 8.24
C TYR A 28 -6.77 5.69 6.80
N PHE A 29 -7.93 6.30 6.60
CA PHE A 29 -8.31 6.72 5.25
C PHE A 29 -7.23 7.66 4.70
N THR A 30 -6.65 7.28 3.57
CA THR A 30 -5.58 8.05 2.92
C THR A 30 -6.19 9.13 2.04
N PRO A 31 -5.95 10.41 2.30
CA PRO A 31 -6.47 11.49 1.47
C PRO A 31 -6.07 11.35 -0.01
N ARG A 32 -6.99 11.62 -0.93
CA ARG A 32 -6.74 11.52 -2.38
C ARG A 32 -5.54 12.35 -2.84
N SER A 33 -5.35 13.54 -2.27
CA SER A 33 -4.19 14.39 -2.59
C SER A 33 -2.86 13.74 -2.21
N LEU A 34 -2.83 13.00 -1.11
CA LEU A 34 -1.63 12.25 -0.71
C LEU A 34 -1.40 11.05 -1.64
N ILE A 35 -2.45 10.29 -1.95
CA ILE A 35 -2.39 9.18 -2.91
C ILE A 35 -1.83 9.67 -4.24
N GLN A 36 -2.37 10.76 -4.78
CA GLN A 36 -1.92 11.32 -6.05
C GLN A 36 -0.45 11.76 -5.98
N ALA A 37 -0.04 12.47 -4.93
CA ALA A 37 1.35 12.88 -4.73
C ALA A 37 2.31 11.68 -4.68
N MET A 38 1.93 10.59 -4.00
CA MET A 38 2.74 9.37 -3.94
C MET A 38 2.85 8.69 -5.31
N VAL A 39 1.78 8.63 -6.08
CA VAL A 39 1.78 8.11 -7.46
C VAL A 39 2.64 9.00 -8.38
N ASP A 40 2.49 10.32 -8.30
CA ASP A 40 3.25 11.26 -9.14
C ASP A 40 4.76 11.21 -8.89
N VAL A 41 5.18 10.94 -7.67
CA VAL A 41 6.60 10.78 -7.31
C VAL A 41 7.13 9.41 -7.74
N THR A 42 6.37 8.33 -7.51
CA THR A 42 6.78 6.96 -7.88
C THR A 42 6.71 6.70 -9.38
N ARG A 43 5.85 7.40 -10.12
CA ARG A 43 5.72 7.33 -11.58
C ARG A 43 5.61 5.90 -12.13
N PRO A 44 4.59 5.12 -11.75
CA PRO A 44 4.42 3.78 -12.28
C PRO A 44 4.27 3.81 -13.82
N GLN A 45 4.91 2.85 -14.50
CA GLN A 45 4.92 2.80 -15.95
C GLN A 45 4.03 1.65 -16.46
N ILE A 46 3.35 1.85 -17.59
CA ILE A 46 2.55 0.80 -18.20
C ILE A 46 3.42 -0.41 -18.57
N GLY A 47 3.07 -1.57 -18.06
CA GLY A 47 3.86 -2.80 -18.15
C GLY A 47 4.52 -3.18 -16.84
N GLU A 48 4.58 -2.29 -15.85
CA GLU A 48 4.99 -2.59 -14.48
C GLU A 48 3.83 -3.18 -13.67
N THR A 49 4.18 -3.94 -12.64
CA THR A 49 3.26 -4.43 -11.62
C THR A 49 3.23 -3.51 -10.41
N VAL A 50 2.04 -3.21 -9.90
CA VAL A 50 1.84 -2.35 -8.72
C VAL A 50 1.14 -3.14 -7.63
N CYS A 51 1.63 -3.06 -6.40
CA CYS A 51 1.03 -3.71 -5.24
C CYS A 51 0.73 -2.74 -4.12
N ASP A 52 -0.40 -2.98 -3.46
CA ASP A 52 -0.72 -2.43 -2.14
C ASP A 52 -1.01 -3.60 -1.18
N PRO A 53 -0.08 -3.93 -0.26
CA PRO A 53 -0.23 -5.05 0.67
C PRO A 53 -1.21 -4.78 1.83
N ALA A 54 -1.81 -3.60 1.91
CA ALA A 54 -2.84 -3.21 2.88
C ALA A 54 -3.85 -2.27 2.21
N CYS A 55 -4.46 -2.76 1.12
CA CYS A 55 -5.06 -1.92 0.09
C CYS A 55 -6.32 -1.17 0.52
N GLY A 56 -6.93 -1.54 1.64
CA GLY A 56 -8.19 -0.92 2.04
C GLY A 56 -9.19 -1.00 0.89
N THR A 57 -9.72 0.12 0.47
CA THR A 57 -10.70 0.23 -0.62
C THR A 57 -10.10 0.33 -2.03
N GLY A 58 -8.79 0.12 -2.17
CA GLY A 58 -8.09 0.10 -3.45
C GLY A 58 -7.70 1.46 -4.01
N GLY A 59 -7.69 2.50 -3.18
CA GLY A 59 -7.43 3.88 -3.63
C GLY A 59 -6.08 4.06 -4.32
N PHE A 60 -4.99 3.48 -3.80
CA PHE A 60 -3.67 3.52 -4.45
C PHE A 60 -3.65 2.79 -5.79
N LEU A 61 -4.30 1.62 -5.86
CA LEU A 61 -4.35 0.82 -7.10
C LEU A 61 -5.14 1.55 -8.18
N LEU A 62 -6.26 2.18 -7.82
CA LEU A 62 -7.04 2.98 -8.75
C LEU A 62 -6.25 4.19 -9.26
N ALA A 63 -5.59 4.93 -8.38
CA ALA A 63 -4.77 6.08 -8.78
C ALA A 63 -3.59 5.67 -9.67
N ALA A 64 -2.93 4.55 -9.37
CA ALA A 64 -1.88 3.99 -10.22
C ALA A 64 -2.41 3.59 -11.60
N TYR A 65 -3.57 2.94 -11.66
CA TYR A 65 -4.24 2.61 -12.92
C TYR A 65 -4.51 3.86 -13.75
N ASP A 66 -5.12 4.88 -13.14
CA ASP A 66 -5.44 6.14 -13.82
C ASP A 66 -4.19 6.87 -14.34
N TYR A 67 -3.10 6.80 -13.59
CA TYR A 67 -1.81 7.35 -14.01
C TYR A 67 -1.22 6.61 -15.23
N MET A 68 -1.35 5.29 -15.26
CA MET A 68 -0.75 4.43 -16.30
C MET A 68 -1.59 4.28 -17.57
N LYS A 69 -2.94 4.30 -17.47
CA LYS A 69 -3.85 3.89 -18.56
C LYS A 69 -3.67 4.65 -19.88
N ASN A 70 -3.20 5.88 -19.83
CA ASN A 70 -3.02 6.72 -21.01
C ASN A 70 -1.58 6.75 -21.55
N GLN A 71 -0.64 6.02 -20.93
CA GLN A 71 0.77 6.02 -21.31
C GLN A 71 1.04 5.24 -22.61
N SER A 72 0.12 4.37 -23.05
CA SER A 72 0.29 3.60 -24.27
C SER A 72 -1.04 3.30 -24.95
N GLN A 73 -1.02 3.23 -26.29
CA GLN A 73 -2.13 2.75 -27.11
C GLN A 73 -2.01 1.26 -27.44
N ASP A 74 -0.93 0.60 -27.04
CA ASP A 74 -0.71 -0.83 -27.22
C ASP A 74 -1.77 -1.64 -26.47
N LYS A 75 -2.56 -2.43 -27.20
CA LYS A 75 -3.65 -3.24 -26.66
C LYS A 75 -3.14 -4.24 -25.61
N ALA A 76 -2.01 -4.92 -25.87
CA ALA A 76 -1.48 -5.93 -24.97
C ALA A 76 -1.04 -5.31 -23.61
N LYS A 77 -0.42 -4.13 -23.65
CA LYS A 77 -0.06 -3.39 -22.43
C LYS A 77 -1.29 -2.92 -21.64
N ARG A 78 -2.33 -2.47 -22.34
CA ARG A 78 -3.58 -2.04 -21.71
C ARG A 78 -4.34 -3.21 -21.10
N ASP A 79 -4.41 -4.35 -21.80
CA ASP A 79 -5.02 -5.58 -21.28
C ASP A 79 -4.22 -6.09 -20.06
N PHE A 80 -2.88 -6.06 -20.11
CA PHE A 80 -2.03 -6.40 -18.95
C PHE A 80 -2.30 -5.48 -17.76
N LEU A 81 -2.38 -4.16 -17.98
CA LEU A 81 -2.66 -3.19 -16.93
C LEU A 81 -4.02 -3.45 -16.26
N ARG A 82 -5.05 -3.73 -17.06
CA ARG A 82 -6.41 -3.98 -16.59
C ARG A 82 -6.53 -5.27 -15.77
N ASP A 83 -5.87 -6.34 -16.20
CA ASP A 83 -6.17 -7.70 -15.74
C ASP A 83 -5.07 -8.34 -14.88
N LYS A 84 -3.82 -7.83 -14.94
CA LYS A 84 -2.66 -8.50 -14.35
C LYS A 84 -1.68 -7.61 -13.59
N ALA A 85 -1.67 -6.31 -13.85
CA ALA A 85 -0.65 -5.42 -13.29
C ALA A 85 -0.87 -5.04 -11.83
N LEU A 86 -2.12 -5.04 -11.38
CA LEU A 86 -2.50 -4.55 -10.06
C LEU A 86 -2.69 -5.72 -9.08
N HIS A 87 -2.17 -5.56 -7.87
CA HIS A 87 -2.26 -6.54 -6.79
C HIS A 87 -2.63 -5.83 -5.49
N GLY A 88 -3.70 -6.23 -4.85
CA GLY A 88 -4.12 -5.70 -3.56
C GLY A 88 -4.41 -6.79 -2.55
N TYR A 89 -4.09 -6.53 -1.30
CA TYR A 89 -4.35 -7.45 -0.21
C TYR A 89 -4.99 -6.70 0.96
N ASP A 90 -5.99 -7.32 1.57
CA ASP A 90 -6.56 -6.89 2.85
C ASP A 90 -7.06 -8.11 3.61
N ASN A 91 -7.00 -8.10 4.92
CA ASN A 91 -7.42 -9.22 5.76
C ASN A 91 -8.92 -9.18 6.13
N THR A 92 -9.65 -8.14 5.73
CA THR A 92 -11.05 -7.92 6.06
C THR A 92 -11.94 -8.18 4.85
N ALA A 93 -12.72 -9.26 4.87
CA ALA A 93 -13.54 -9.69 3.72
C ALA A 93 -14.50 -8.59 3.19
N LEU A 94 -15.10 -7.79 4.07
CA LEU A 94 -15.95 -6.67 3.66
C LEU A 94 -15.15 -5.61 2.90
N VAL A 95 -13.96 -5.26 3.37
CA VAL A 95 -13.07 -4.27 2.73
C VAL A 95 -12.62 -4.77 1.36
N VAL A 96 -12.24 -6.05 1.25
CA VAL A 96 -11.91 -6.72 -0.02
C VAL A 96 -13.07 -6.66 -1.02
N THR A 97 -14.30 -6.89 -0.54
CA THR A 97 -15.50 -6.78 -1.39
C THR A 97 -15.67 -5.36 -1.91
N LEU A 98 -15.54 -4.35 -1.04
CA LEU A 98 -15.65 -2.93 -1.43
C LEU A 98 -14.54 -2.52 -2.40
N ALA A 99 -13.29 -2.93 -2.16
CA ALA A 99 -12.17 -2.69 -3.06
C ALA A 99 -12.39 -3.33 -4.43
N SER A 100 -12.82 -4.60 -4.46
CA SER A 100 -13.11 -5.32 -5.69
C SER A 100 -14.21 -4.64 -6.50
N MET A 101 -15.29 -4.22 -5.85
CA MET A 101 -16.37 -3.46 -6.49
C MET A 101 -15.88 -2.11 -7.02
N ASN A 102 -15.05 -1.41 -6.24
CA ASN A 102 -14.48 -0.13 -6.65
C ASN A 102 -13.66 -0.27 -7.93
N LEU A 103 -12.74 -1.24 -7.98
CA LEU A 103 -11.92 -1.48 -9.16
C LEU A 103 -12.76 -1.96 -10.36
N TYR A 104 -13.71 -2.87 -10.15
CA TYR A 104 -14.62 -3.36 -11.18
C TYR A 104 -15.44 -2.22 -11.85
N LEU A 105 -15.94 -1.27 -11.06
CA LEU A 105 -16.68 -0.10 -11.59
C LEU A 105 -15.81 0.80 -12.47
N HIS A 106 -14.48 0.72 -12.34
CA HIS A 106 -13.50 1.41 -13.19
C HIS A 106 -12.97 0.52 -14.33
N GLY A 107 -13.58 -0.66 -14.54
CA GLY A 107 -13.22 -1.60 -15.60
C GLY A 107 -11.91 -2.37 -15.34
N ILE A 108 -11.50 -2.52 -14.07
CA ILE A 108 -10.28 -3.22 -13.68
C ILE A 108 -10.64 -4.61 -13.15
N GLY A 109 -9.94 -5.66 -13.62
CA GLY A 109 -10.13 -7.03 -13.14
C GLY A 109 -11.51 -7.59 -13.50
N THR A 110 -11.92 -7.47 -14.76
CA THR A 110 -13.28 -7.86 -15.21
C THR A 110 -13.58 -9.33 -15.04
N ASP A 111 -12.59 -10.20 -15.23
CA ASP A 111 -12.74 -11.65 -15.10
C ASP A 111 -12.36 -12.16 -13.72
N ARG A 112 -11.41 -11.47 -13.07
CA ARG A 112 -10.92 -11.83 -11.74
C ARG A 112 -10.48 -10.58 -10.99
N SER A 113 -10.99 -10.42 -9.76
CA SER A 113 -10.55 -9.31 -8.89
C SER A 113 -9.04 -9.36 -8.65
N PRO A 114 -8.33 -8.24 -8.78
CA PRO A 114 -6.93 -8.14 -8.37
C PRO A 114 -6.75 -8.05 -6.85
N ILE A 115 -7.84 -8.03 -6.09
CA ILE A 115 -7.83 -7.92 -4.63
C ILE A 115 -8.04 -9.31 -4.01
N LEU A 116 -7.16 -9.68 -3.08
CA LEU A 116 -7.22 -10.95 -2.36
C LEU A 116 -7.47 -10.72 -0.86
N CYS A 117 -8.35 -11.55 -0.28
CA CYS A 117 -8.60 -11.55 1.16
C CYS A 117 -7.54 -12.43 1.86
N GLN A 118 -6.48 -11.78 2.34
CA GLN A 118 -5.43 -12.46 3.11
C GLN A 118 -4.64 -11.47 3.96
N ASP A 119 -4.03 -11.95 5.03
CA ASP A 119 -3.02 -11.21 5.79
C ASP A 119 -1.69 -11.26 5.03
N SER A 120 -1.23 -10.12 4.53
CA SER A 120 0.03 -10.00 3.79
C SER A 120 1.27 -10.40 4.59
N LEU A 121 1.19 -10.34 5.92
CA LEU A 121 2.30 -10.66 6.81
C LEU A 121 2.42 -12.15 7.13
N GLU A 122 1.37 -12.94 6.85
CA GLU A 122 1.33 -14.37 7.22
C GLU A 122 2.33 -15.21 6.43
N LYS A 123 2.54 -14.87 5.15
CA LYS A 123 3.39 -15.66 4.23
C LYS A 123 4.36 -14.80 3.44
N GLN A 124 5.41 -15.44 2.96
CA GLN A 124 6.32 -14.80 2.00
C GLN A 124 5.57 -14.40 0.72
N PRO A 125 5.96 -13.29 0.07
CA PRO A 125 5.36 -12.87 -1.19
C PRO A 125 5.63 -13.94 -2.26
N GLN A 126 4.56 -14.40 -2.90
CA GLN A 126 4.66 -15.35 -4.02
C GLN A 126 5.11 -14.69 -5.32
N THR A 127 4.95 -13.38 -5.43
CA THR A 127 5.28 -12.61 -6.64
C THR A 127 5.97 -11.33 -6.21
N LEU A 128 7.11 -11.04 -6.83
CA LEU A 128 7.77 -9.75 -6.69
C LEU A 128 7.12 -8.72 -7.62
N VAL A 129 7.14 -7.46 -7.21
CA VAL A 129 6.48 -6.36 -7.93
C VAL A 129 7.45 -5.21 -8.22
N ASP A 130 7.09 -4.40 -9.22
CA ASP A 130 7.91 -3.27 -9.64
C ASP A 130 7.68 -2.04 -8.77
N VAL A 131 6.43 -1.84 -8.32
CA VAL A 131 6.03 -0.66 -7.54
C VAL A 131 5.19 -1.06 -6.35
N ILE A 132 5.45 -0.46 -5.19
CA ILE A 132 4.61 -0.56 -4.01
C ILE A 132 4.13 0.83 -3.60
N LEU A 133 2.83 0.94 -3.38
CA LEU A 133 2.16 2.14 -2.87
C LEU A 133 1.29 1.69 -1.69
N ALA A 134 1.58 2.15 -0.48
CA ALA A 134 0.87 1.63 0.68
C ALA A 134 0.74 2.64 1.84
N ASN A 135 -0.36 2.50 2.57
CA ASN A 135 -0.55 3.06 3.90
C ASN A 135 -0.96 1.92 4.86
N PRO A 136 0.00 1.13 5.36
CA PRO A 136 -0.29 -0.02 6.20
C PRO A 136 -0.83 0.38 7.57
N PRO A 137 -1.55 -0.52 8.29
CA PRO A 137 -2.04 -0.25 9.63
C PRO A 137 -0.89 -0.03 10.62
N PHE A 138 -1.04 0.96 11.51
CA PHE A 138 -0.07 1.29 12.55
C PHE A 138 -0.36 0.54 13.85
N GLY A 139 0.64 0.47 14.74
CA GLY A 139 0.54 -0.12 16.05
C GLY A 139 0.95 -1.59 16.13
N THR A 140 0.50 -2.28 17.15
CA THR A 140 0.77 -3.70 17.36
C THR A 140 -0.33 -4.57 16.77
N ARG A 141 0.01 -5.80 16.39
CA ARG A 141 -0.98 -6.78 15.96
C ARG A 141 -2.03 -7.03 17.06
N PRO A 142 -3.30 -7.22 16.70
CA PRO A 142 -4.33 -7.57 17.66
C PRO A 142 -3.97 -8.83 18.45
N ALA A 143 -4.44 -8.91 19.69
CA ALA A 143 -4.30 -10.12 20.50
C ALA A 143 -5.01 -11.29 19.79
N GLY A 144 -4.35 -12.45 19.74
CA GLY A 144 -4.87 -13.65 19.07
C GLY A 144 -4.59 -13.72 17.57
N SER A 145 -3.88 -12.74 17.00
CA SER A 145 -3.33 -12.86 15.63
C SER A 145 -2.34 -14.02 15.57
N VAL A 146 -2.28 -14.69 14.42
CA VAL A 146 -1.27 -15.73 14.13
C VAL A 146 0.13 -15.13 14.25
N ASP A 147 1.05 -15.86 14.87
CA ASP A 147 2.44 -15.44 14.95
C ASP A 147 3.04 -15.32 13.53
N ILE A 148 3.87 -14.31 13.34
CA ILE A 148 4.56 -14.09 12.07
C ILE A 148 5.81 -14.98 12.07
N ASP A 149 5.76 -16.07 11.32
CA ASP A 149 6.92 -16.92 11.02
C ASP A 149 7.42 -16.59 9.60
N ARG A 150 8.34 -15.64 9.54
CA ARG A 150 8.84 -15.07 8.27
C ARG A 150 10.37 -15.13 8.24
N PRO A 151 10.96 -16.24 7.77
CA PRO A 151 12.42 -16.40 7.69
C PRO A 151 13.10 -15.43 6.72
N ASP A 152 12.32 -14.78 5.85
CA ASP A 152 12.78 -13.73 4.94
C ASP A 152 12.80 -12.33 5.58
N PHE A 153 12.30 -12.16 6.81
CA PHE A 153 12.38 -10.91 7.56
C PHE A 153 13.76 -10.76 8.22
N TYR A 154 14.22 -9.52 8.34
CA TYR A 154 15.51 -9.19 8.95
C TYR A 154 15.51 -9.35 10.48
N VAL A 155 14.35 -9.15 11.10
CA VAL A 155 14.18 -9.25 12.56
C VAL A 155 12.72 -9.50 12.94
N GLU A 156 12.51 -10.30 13.98
CA GLU A 156 11.19 -10.52 14.55
C GLU A 156 10.74 -9.30 15.38
N THR A 157 9.48 -8.90 15.20
CA THR A 157 8.87 -7.83 15.98
C THR A 157 7.34 -7.97 16.01
N LYS A 158 6.72 -7.47 17.08
CA LYS A 158 5.26 -7.37 17.20
C LYS A 158 4.70 -6.05 16.62
N ASN A 159 5.57 -5.17 16.16
CA ASN A 159 5.22 -3.88 15.62
C ASN A 159 4.77 -4.03 14.16
N ASN A 160 3.49 -3.70 13.90
CA ASN A 160 2.85 -3.92 12.61
C ASN A 160 3.52 -3.13 11.48
N GLN A 161 3.75 -1.84 11.69
CA GLN A 161 4.36 -0.98 10.66
C GLN A 161 5.79 -1.40 10.30
N LEU A 162 6.55 -1.94 11.27
CA LEU A 162 7.88 -2.49 11.01
C LEU A 162 7.81 -3.79 10.21
N ASN A 163 6.83 -4.65 10.50
CA ASN A 163 6.61 -5.88 9.72
C ASN A 163 6.16 -5.58 8.29
N PHE A 164 5.27 -4.59 8.09
CA PHE A 164 4.89 -4.17 6.75
C PHE A 164 6.08 -3.56 5.98
N LEU A 165 6.94 -2.77 6.65
CA LEU A 165 8.14 -2.24 6.00
C LEU A 165 9.07 -3.37 5.52
N GLN A 166 9.35 -4.38 6.36
CA GLN A 166 10.13 -5.55 5.96
C GLN A 166 9.46 -6.32 4.82
N HIS A 167 8.15 -6.54 4.90
CA HIS A 167 7.39 -7.22 3.86
C HIS A 167 7.52 -6.51 2.51
N MET A 168 7.41 -5.19 2.48
CA MET A 168 7.58 -4.41 1.25
C MET A 168 9.00 -4.44 0.72
N MET A 169 10.01 -4.41 1.61
CA MET A 169 11.42 -4.55 1.20
C MET A 169 11.71 -5.89 0.51
N VAL A 170 11.11 -6.99 1.00
CA VAL A 170 11.31 -8.32 0.40
C VAL A 170 10.42 -8.59 -0.82
N MET A 171 9.39 -7.79 -1.02
CA MET A 171 8.45 -7.92 -2.14
C MET A 171 8.91 -7.20 -3.42
N LEU A 172 9.84 -6.27 -3.32
CA LEU A 172 10.31 -5.52 -4.49
C LEU A 172 11.21 -6.37 -5.38
N LYS A 173 10.99 -6.25 -6.70
CA LYS A 173 11.95 -6.69 -7.73
C LYS A 173 13.23 -5.85 -7.66
N ASN A 174 14.31 -6.36 -8.24
CA ASN A 174 15.51 -5.55 -8.46
C ASN A 174 15.16 -4.31 -9.28
N GLY A 175 15.56 -3.13 -8.78
CA GLY A 175 15.18 -1.84 -9.37
C GLY A 175 13.72 -1.42 -9.11
N GLY A 176 12.97 -2.20 -8.36
CA GLY A 176 11.63 -1.84 -7.92
C GLY A 176 11.65 -0.71 -6.88
N ARG A 177 10.53 -0.03 -6.70
CA ARG A 177 10.43 1.15 -5.83
C ARG A 177 9.15 1.17 -5.00
N ALA A 178 9.22 1.84 -3.87
CA ALA A 178 8.09 1.96 -2.97
C ALA A 178 7.88 3.39 -2.47
N ALA A 179 6.62 3.74 -2.24
CA ALA A 179 6.20 4.87 -1.42
C ALA A 179 5.28 4.36 -0.32
N VAL A 180 5.68 4.56 0.93
CA VAL A 180 5.04 3.95 2.09
C VAL A 180 4.78 4.99 3.16
N VAL A 181 3.55 5.07 3.64
CA VAL A 181 3.18 5.90 4.79
C VAL A 181 3.54 5.15 6.08
N LEU A 182 4.35 5.77 6.93
CA LEU A 182 4.78 5.19 8.20
C LEU A 182 4.74 6.25 9.31
N PRO A 183 4.41 5.86 10.57
CA PRO A 183 4.43 6.79 11.69
C PRO A 183 5.85 7.19 12.06
N ASP A 184 5.98 8.34 12.73
CA ASP A 184 7.27 8.95 13.11
C ASP A 184 8.20 8.01 13.87
N ASN A 185 7.67 7.14 14.75
CA ASN A 185 8.48 6.24 15.57
C ASN A 185 9.37 5.29 14.75
N VAL A 186 8.96 4.93 13.54
CA VAL A 186 9.79 4.10 12.64
C VAL A 186 11.14 4.74 12.35
N LEU A 187 11.23 6.08 12.38
CA LEU A 187 12.46 6.82 12.08
C LEU A 187 13.47 6.82 13.22
N PHE A 188 13.06 6.57 14.46
CA PHE A 188 13.96 6.71 15.63
C PHE A 188 13.84 5.58 16.66
N GLU A 189 12.87 4.67 16.54
CA GLU A 189 12.70 3.53 17.44
C GLU A 189 13.96 2.66 17.46
N GLY A 190 14.41 2.26 18.65
CA GLY A 190 15.56 1.36 18.83
C GLY A 190 15.22 -0.11 18.53
N GLY A 191 16.14 -1.01 18.81
CA GLY A 191 15.95 -2.46 18.67
C GLY A 191 15.58 -2.87 17.24
N ALA A 192 14.43 -3.52 17.06
CA ALA A 192 13.98 -3.98 15.74
C ALA A 192 13.89 -2.84 14.72
N GLY A 193 13.42 -1.65 15.12
CA GLY A 193 13.36 -0.48 14.26
C GLY A 193 14.72 -0.04 13.74
N GLU A 194 15.74 -0.06 14.61
CA GLU A 194 17.12 0.25 14.20
C GLU A 194 17.65 -0.78 13.21
N THR A 195 17.44 -2.07 13.47
CA THR A 195 17.87 -3.15 12.56
C THR A 195 17.26 -2.98 11.17
N ILE A 196 15.95 -2.74 11.10
CA ILE A 196 15.25 -2.59 9.81
C ILE A 196 15.72 -1.33 9.07
N ARG A 197 15.91 -0.20 9.76
CA ARG A 197 16.46 1.02 9.12
C ARG A 197 17.86 0.80 8.59
N ARG A 198 18.70 0.05 9.31
CA ARG A 198 20.05 -0.30 8.86
C ARG A 198 20.00 -1.12 7.58
N GLU A 199 19.14 -2.14 7.51
CA GLU A 199 18.95 -2.96 6.31
C GLU A 199 18.33 -2.17 5.16
N LEU A 200 17.37 -1.26 5.44
CA LEU A 200 16.82 -0.36 4.43
C LEU A 200 17.90 0.53 3.82
N LEU A 201 18.75 1.16 4.63
CA LEU A 201 19.81 2.05 4.14
C LEU A 201 20.95 1.30 3.45
N LYS A 202 21.16 0.02 3.78
CA LYS A 202 22.20 -0.82 3.18
C LYS A 202 21.80 -1.37 1.80
N ASN A 203 20.54 -1.81 1.68
CA ASN A 203 20.06 -2.55 0.50
C ASN A 203 19.19 -1.71 -0.43
N PHE A 204 18.77 -0.52 -0.01
CA PHE A 204 17.86 0.35 -0.76
C PHE A 204 18.39 1.79 -0.77
N ASN A 205 18.04 2.52 -1.81
CA ASN A 205 18.22 3.97 -1.85
C ASN A 205 16.97 4.66 -1.27
N LEU A 206 17.01 5.01 0.01
CA LEU A 206 16.00 5.88 0.64
C LEU A 206 16.30 7.32 0.24
N HIS A 207 15.71 7.79 -0.86
CA HIS A 207 16.05 9.08 -1.44
C HIS A 207 15.19 10.25 -0.95
N THR A 208 14.01 9.97 -0.38
CA THR A 208 13.10 11.04 0.08
C THR A 208 12.29 10.59 1.29
N ILE A 209 12.21 11.45 2.29
CA ILE A 209 11.27 11.34 3.42
C ILE A 209 10.38 12.57 3.38
N LEU A 210 9.11 12.40 3.08
CA LEU A 210 8.11 13.47 3.09
C LEU A 210 7.41 13.48 4.44
N ARG A 211 7.66 14.51 5.25
CA ARG A 211 6.94 14.70 6.50
C ARG A 211 5.54 15.21 6.24
N LEU A 212 4.55 14.51 6.76
CA LEU A 212 3.15 14.87 6.60
C LEU A 212 2.71 15.87 7.68
N PRO A 213 1.83 16.84 7.34
CA PRO A 213 1.29 17.75 8.34
C PRO A 213 0.44 16.97 9.36
N THR A 214 0.47 17.42 10.61
CA THR A 214 -0.41 16.89 11.66
C THR A 214 -1.87 17.12 11.29
N GLY A 215 -2.72 16.09 11.48
CA GLY A 215 -4.15 16.17 11.16
C GLY A 215 -4.50 15.76 9.72
N ILE A 216 -3.53 15.32 8.90
CA ILE A 216 -3.83 14.76 7.58
C ILE A 216 -4.66 13.47 7.66
N PHE A 217 -4.53 12.72 8.74
CA PHE A 217 -5.38 11.57 9.06
C PHE A 217 -6.40 11.94 10.13
N TYR A 218 -7.58 11.32 10.08
CA TYR A 218 -8.65 11.55 11.07
C TYR A 218 -8.25 11.17 12.50
N ALA A 219 -7.27 10.28 12.69
CA ALA A 219 -6.70 9.95 13.99
C ALA A 219 -5.90 11.14 14.53
N GLN A 220 -6.43 11.81 15.54
CA GLN A 220 -5.78 12.99 16.14
C GLN A 220 -4.42 12.63 16.73
N GLY A 221 -3.41 13.47 16.44
CA GLY A 221 -2.08 13.39 17.05
C GLY A 221 -1.10 12.42 16.37
N VAL A 222 -1.50 11.69 15.35
CA VAL A 222 -0.57 10.83 14.61
C VAL A 222 0.32 11.68 13.71
N LYS A 223 1.63 11.58 13.93
CA LYS A 223 2.66 12.13 13.05
C LYS A 223 3.14 11.00 12.13
N ALA A 224 3.09 11.24 10.83
CA ALA A 224 3.51 10.26 9.85
C ALA A 224 4.37 10.88 8.75
N ASN A 225 5.06 10.01 8.02
CA ASN A 225 5.92 10.38 6.92
C ASN A 225 5.66 9.43 5.75
N VAL A 226 5.96 9.86 4.53
CA VAL A 226 6.08 8.96 3.39
C VAL A 226 7.56 8.69 3.15
N LEU A 227 7.95 7.44 3.15
CA LEU A 227 9.28 6.99 2.77
C LEU A 227 9.24 6.58 1.30
N PHE A 228 10.12 7.18 0.47
CA PHE A 228 10.32 6.79 -0.91
C PHE A 228 11.68 6.12 -1.05
N PHE A 229 11.68 4.86 -1.47
CA PHE A 229 12.91 4.10 -1.62
C PHE A 229 12.90 3.22 -2.87
N LEU A 230 14.10 3.00 -3.40
CA LEU A 230 14.39 2.21 -4.59
C LEU A 230 15.27 1.03 -4.19
N GLU A 231 14.95 -0.16 -4.65
CA GLU A 231 15.76 -1.34 -4.45
C GLU A 231 17.05 -1.24 -5.26
N ASN A 232 18.20 -1.37 -4.59
CA ASN A 232 19.53 -1.14 -5.14
C ASN A 232 20.45 -2.35 -4.99
N LYS A 233 19.93 -3.59 -4.91
CA LYS A 233 20.84 -4.72 -4.79
C LYS A 233 21.81 -4.75 -5.98
N PRO A 234 23.12 -4.71 -5.72
CA PRO A 234 24.09 -4.96 -6.79
C PRO A 234 23.85 -6.39 -7.32
N TYR A 235 23.99 -6.54 -8.62
CA TYR A 235 23.96 -7.83 -9.31
C TYR A 235 25.02 -8.77 -8.75
#